data_8f8a98bc6895cb254bff6669ed23353f
#
_entry.id   8f8a98bc6895cb254bff6669ed23353f
#
_cell.length_a   1.000
_cell.length_b   1.000
_cell.length_c   1.000
_cell.angle_alpha   90.00
_cell.angle_beta   90.00
_cell.angle_gamma   90.00
#
_symmetry.space_group_name_H-M   'P 1'
#
loop_
_entity.id
_entity.type
_entity.pdbx_description
1 polymer ?
#
loop_
_entity_poly.entity_id
_entity_poly.type
_entity_poly.pdbx_seq_one_letter_code
_entity_poly.pdbx_strand_id
1 'polypeptide(L)'
;MPKLEPDFQDRRFFVRLFGDDVYAVGGFVRDILRRKPSGEIDLLVTRRTLDEIIGILEPKGKVDLVGKSFGVIKFTRAGRTVDIALPRIDRAAVKSVRGHKDIRAQSDPMLPVEEDLRRRDFRCNSLAWRLSDGALIDPFNGRRDIREKILRLTDPAAFPEDPLRVLRAARFASVLEFAVDPEVYPIARKVDLSGLSVERIADELFKILLRSPRPSRGLEELFRLGALRALLPELYALTLVIQDSVFHPEKDDFGHHTVWAHTKLTVDQAKRLAEKLDLDPAKRPALLWAALFHDAGKAETTHWEYKRGRMAVTSAGHDTAGEKLALRVFDRLKIHAWNGADVRDLALRLIRTHHRAAELWNNHG
;
A
#
# COMPACT_ATOMS: atom_id res chain seq x y z
N MET A 1 -24.79 -9.11 -21.21
CA MET A 1 -23.47 -9.30 -20.54
C MET A 1 -23.62 -10.52 -19.65
N PRO A 2 -22.67 -11.48 -19.61
CA PRO A 2 -22.73 -12.55 -18.66
C PRO A 2 -22.78 -11.95 -17.25
N LYS A 3 -23.66 -12.46 -16.40
CA LYS A 3 -23.72 -12.08 -14.99
C LYS A 3 -22.35 -12.43 -14.40
N LEU A 4 -21.55 -11.42 -14.07
CA LEU A 4 -20.36 -11.58 -13.23
C LEU A 4 -20.86 -11.89 -11.83
N GLU A 5 -21.09 -13.15 -11.53
CA GLU A 5 -21.46 -13.58 -10.20
C GLU A 5 -20.20 -13.89 -9.40
N PRO A 6 -20.19 -13.59 -8.10
CA PRO A 6 -19.10 -14.02 -7.23
C PRO A 6 -19.16 -15.53 -7.09
N ASP A 7 -18.57 -16.24 -8.04
CA ASP A 7 -18.43 -17.69 -7.95
C ASP A 7 -17.16 -18.01 -7.19
N PHE A 8 -17.32 -18.27 -5.90
CA PHE A 8 -16.31 -18.92 -5.08
C PHE A 8 -16.92 -20.17 -4.46
N GLN A 9 -16.09 -21.19 -4.33
CA GLN A 9 -16.52 -22.56 -4.02
C GLN A 9 -17.39 -22.68 -2.73
N ASP A 10 -17.25 -21.74 -1.79
CA ASP A 10 -17.99 -21.76 -0.52
C ASP A 10 -19.24 -20.85 -0.52
N ARG A 11 -19.60 -20.20 -1.64
CA ARG A 11 -20.77 -19.32 -1.72
C ARG A 11 -22.04 -20.01 -1.18
N ARG A 12 -22.35 -21.20 -1.69
CA ARG A 12 -23.53 -21.95 -1.28
C ARG A 12 -23.53 -22.35 0.19
N PHE A 13 -22.33 -22.53 0.76
CA PHE A 13 -22.17 -22.83 2.18
C PHE A 13 -22.59 -21.62 3.02
N PHE A 14 -22.06 -20.42 2.73
CA PHE A 14 -22.39 -19.21 3.48
C PHE A 14 -23.86 -18.78 3.29
N VAL A 15 -24.43 -18.94 2.08
CA VAL A 15 -25.85 -18.67 1.84
C VAL A 15 -26.75 -19.60 2.67
N ARG A 16 -26.39 -20.88 2.83
CA ARG A 16 -27.14 -21.78 3.71
C ARG A 16 -27.09 -21.38 5.18
N LEU A 17 -26.02 -20.75 5.63
CA LEU A 17 -25.86 -20.35 7.03
C LEU A 17 -26.52 -19.01 7.35
N PHE A 18 -26.42 -18.05 6.42
CA PHE A 18 -26.77 -16.66 6.69
C PHE A 18 -27.88 -16.10 5.77
N GLY A 19 -28.32 -16.86 4.76
CA GLY A 19 -29.40 -16.44 3.85
C GLY A 19 -29.05 -15.17 3.06
N ASP A 20 -29.94 -14.19 3.14
CA ASP A 20 -29.80 -12.88 2.48
C ASP A 20 -28.89 -11.90 3.25
N ASP A 21 -28.46 -12.26 4.45
CA ASP A 21 -27.70 -11.40 5.34
C ASP A 21 -26.18 -11.50 5.14
N VAL A 22 -25.70 -12.21 4.10
CA VAL A 22 -24.28 -12.36 3.80
C VAL A 22 -23.89 -11.73 2.47
N TYR A 23 -22.83 -10.94 2.51
CA TYR A 23 -22.31 -10.17 1.38
C TYR A 23 -20.81 -10.41 1.20
N ALA A 24 -20.37 -10.56 -0.05
CA ALA A 24 -18.97 -10.37 -0.37
C ALA A 24 -18.70 -8.87 -0.53
N VAL A 25 -17.58 -8.34 -0.02
CA VAL A 25 -17.35 -6.91 0.05
C VAL A 25 -15.93 -6.51 -0.38
N GLY A 26 -15.76 -5.23 -0.67
CA GLY A 26 -14.44 -4.60 -0.76
C GLY A 26 -13.57 -5.04 -1.93
N GLY A 27 -12.31 -5.33 -1.62
CA GLY A 27 -11.29 -5.70 -2.60
C GLY A 27 -11.67 -6.91 -3.45
N PHE A 28 -12.30 -7.91 -2.85
CA PHE A 28 -12.77 -9.10 -3.55
C PHE A 28 -13.76 -8.75 -4.68
N VAL A 29 -14.79 -7.95 -4.38
CA VAL A 29 -15.79 -7.51 -5.37
C VAL A 29 -15.13 -6.69 -6.48
N ARG A 30 -14.28 -5.72 -6.11
CA ARG A 30 -13.50 -4.93 -7.07
C ARG A 30 -12.71 -5.82 -8.03
N ASP A 31 -11.99 -6.81 -7.52
CA ASP A 31 -11.06 -7.60 -8.33
C ASP A 31 -11.79 -8.58 -9.26
N ILE A 32 -12.96 -9.08 -8.86
CA ILE A 32 -13.84 -9.80 -9.77
C ILE A 32 -14.34 -8.88 -10.91
N LEU A 33 -14.78 -7.65 -10.58
CA LEU A 33 -15.24 -6.68 -11.59
C LEU A 33 -14.10 -6.27 -12.54
N ARG A 34 -12.86 -6.28 -12.08
CA ARG A 34 -11.65 -6.08 -12.90
C ARG A 34 -11.25 -7.33 -13.71
N ARG A 35 -11.90 -8.47 -13.52
CA ARG A 35 -11.51 -9.78 -14.07
C ARG A 35 -10.10 -10.22 -13.63
N LYS A 36 -9.69 -9.84 -12.44
CA LYS A 36 -8.41 -10.21 -11.79
C LYS A 36 -8.72 -10.71 -10.38
N PRO A 37 -9.37 -11.88 -10.21
CA PRO A 37 -9.81 -12.35 -8.90
C PRO A 37 -8.60 -12.50 -7.97
N SER A 38 -8.74 -11.95 -6.75
CA SER A 38 -7.80 -12.17 -5.65
C SER A 38 -8.24 -13.38 -4.83
N GLY A 39 -7.28 -14.03 -4.15
CA GLY A 39 -7.59 -15.17 -3.27
C GLY A 39 -8.15 -14.78 -1.91
N GLU A 40 -8.13 -13.50 -1.55
CA GLU A 40 -8.62 -12.99 -0.26
C GLU A 40 -10.13 -12.71 -0.38
N ILE A 41 -10.93 -13.38 0.46
CA ILE A 41 -12.39 -13.24 0.46
C ILE A 41 -12.80 -12.53 1.75
N ASP A 42 -13.38 -11.34 1.61
CA ASP A 42 -13.95 -10.57 2.70
C ASP A 42 -15.48 -10.70 2.66
N LEU A 43 -16.06 -11.20 3.73
CA LEU A 43 -17.50 -11.27 3.91
C LEU A 43 -17.98 -10.28 4.96
N LEU A 44 -19.17 -9.75 4.76
CA LEU A 44 -19.93 -8.98 5.71
C LEU A 44 -21.21 -9.73 6.05
N VAL A 45 -21.50 -9.91 7.34
CA VAL A 45 -22.73 -10.53 7.81
C VAL A 45 -23.52 -9.50 8.61
N THR A 46 -24.76 -9.23 8.17
CA THR A 46 -25.70 -8.31 8.83
C THR A 46 -26.68 -9.07 9.71
N ARG A 47 -27.40 -8.35 10.59
CA ARG A 47 -28.50 -8.88 11.41
C ARG A 47 -28.16 -10.07 12.32
N ARG A 48 -26.87 -10.26 12.59
CA ARG A 48 -26.35 -11.27 13.52
C ARG A 48 -25.29 -10.64 14.41
N THR A 49 -25.33 -10.96 15.68
CA THR A 49 -24.26 -10.59 16.61
C THR A 49 -23.00 -11.41 16.36
N LEU A 50 -21.88 -10.96 16.87
CA LEU A 50 -20.60 -11.66 16.75
C LEU A 50 -20.69 -13.07 17.34
N ASP A 51 -21.33 -13.21 18.51
CA ASP A 51 -21.46 -14.48 19.21
C ASP A 51 -22.35 -15.47 18.45
N GLU A 52 -23.44 -14.98 17.84
CA GLU A 52 -24.29 -15.80 16.96
C GLU A 52 -23.51 -16.33 15.74
N ILE A 53 -22.69 -15.45 15.10
CA ILE A 53 -21.87 -15.88 13.95
C ILE A 53 -20.85 -16.94 14.38
N ILE A 54 -20.17 -16.73 15.52
CA ILE A 54 -19.22 -17.69 16.07
C ILE A 54 -19.91 -19.03 16.33
N GLY A 55 -21.04 -19.03 17.05
CA GLY A 55 -21.78 -20.26 17.37
C GLY A 55 -22.27 -21.05 16.13
N ILE A 56 -22.57 -20.32 15.02
CA ILE A 56 -22.92 -20.94 13.74
C ILE A 56 -21.71 -21.57 13.06
N LEU A 57 -20.52 -20.95 13.16
CA LEU A 57 -19.32 -21.33 12.43
C LEU A 57 -18.45 -22.38 13.14
N GLU A 58 -18.35 -22.35 14.48
CA GLU A 58 -17.51 -23.25 15.28
C GLU A 58 -17.76 -24.75 14.98
N PRO A 59 -18.99 -25.24 14.82
CA PRO A 59 -19.22 -26.63 14.46
C PRO A 59 -18.81 -26.99 13.03
N LYS A 60 -18.42 -26.02 12.20
CA LYS A 60 -18.18 -26.17 10.76
C LYS A 60 -16.71 -25.97 10.35
N GLY A 61 -15.88 -25.40 11.23
CA GLY A 61 -14.47 -25.12 10.96
C GLY A 61 -13.79 -24.38 12.09
N LYS A 62 -12.53 -23.98 11.87
CA LYS A 62 -11.76 -23.22 12.84
C LYS A 62 -12.15 -21.75 12.80
N VAL A 63 -12.45 -21.20 13.97
CA VAL A 63 -12.78 -19.78 14.17
C VAL A 63 -11.66 -19.12 14.98
N ASP A 64 -11.01 -18.09 14.41
CA ASP A 64 -10.02 -17.30 15.10
C ASP A 64 -10.50 -15.82 15.12
N LEU A 65 -10.60 -15.22 16.32
CA LEU A 65 -10.93 -13.80 16.48
C LEU A 65 -9.67 -12.96 16.26
N VAL A 66 -9.70 -12.08 15.25
CA VAL A 66 -8.61 -11.16 14.95
C VAL A 66 -9.04 -9.75 15.30
N GLY A 67 -8.29 -9.13 16.25
CA GLY A 67 -8.58 -7.79 16.72
C GLY A 67 -9.85 -7.73 17.57
N LYS A 68 -9.72 -7.96 18.88
CA LYS A 68 -10.84 -7.90 19.86
C LYS A 68 -11.67 -6.61 19.79
N SER A 69 -11.09 -5.51 19.29
CA SER A 69 -11.75 -4.21 19.12
C SER A 69 -12.49 -4.02 17.79
N PHE A 70 -12.26 -4.88 16.79
CA PHE A 70 -12.79 -4.68 15.43
C PHE A 70 -13.79 -5.74 14.97
N GLY A 71 -14.00 -6.80 15.76
CA GLY A 71 -15.01 -7.82 15.48
C GLY A 71 -14.82 -8.55 14.13
N VAL A 72 -13.58 -8.86 13.75
CA VAL A 72 -13.27 -9.63 12.54
C VAL A 72 -12.99 -11.07 12.92
N ILE A 73 -13.70 -12.00 12.28
CA ILE A 73 -13.53 -13.44 12.43
C ILE A 73 -12.74 -13.96 11.23
N LYS A 74 -11.66 -14.70 11.49
CA LYS A 74 -11.05 -15.57 10.49
C LYS A 74 -11.65 -16.97 10.59
N PHE A 75 -12.37 -17.35 9.57
CA PHE A 75 -12.97 -18.67 9.48
C PHE A 75 -12.20 -19.54 8.50
N THR A 76 -11.64 -20.65 8.99
CA THR A 76 -10.88 -21.60 8.16
C THR A 76 -11.62 -22.92 8.04
N ARG A 77 -11.88 -23.32 6.79
CA ARG A 77 -12.54 -24.57 6.44
C ARG A 77 -11.92 -25.19 5.19
N ALA A 78 -11.63 -26.48 5.22
CA ALA A 78 -11.03 -27.21 4.09
C ALA A 78 -9.78 -26.51 3.51
N GLY A 79 -8.88 -26.01 4.39
CA GLY A 79 -7.65 -25.34 4.01
C GLY A 79 -7.80 -23.91 3.48
N ARG A 80 -9.01 -23.34 3.49
CA ARG A 80 -9.28 -21.97 3.06
C ARG A 80 -9.71 -21.10 4.22
N THR A 81 -9.22 -19.87 4.22
CA THR A 81 -9.56 -18.86 5.23
C THR A 81 -10.35 -17.73 4.57
N VAL A 82 -11.43 -17.31 5.24
CA VAL A 82 -12.29 -16.20 4.85
C VAL A 82 -12.38 -15.24 6.02
N ASP A 83 -12.26 -13.96 5.75
CA ASP A 83 -12.44 -12.92 6.76
C ASP A 83 -13.92 -12.52 6.81
N ILE A 84 -14.54 -12.59 7.98
CA ILE A 84 -15.95 -12.27 8.20
C ILE A 84 -16.04 -11.12 9.18
N ALA A 85 -16.71 -10.05 8.80
CA ALA A 85 -16.89 -8.85 9.62
C ALA A 85 -18.38 -8.54 9.82
N LEU A 86 -18.66 -7.78 10.88
CA LEU A 86 -19.94 -7.10 11.08
C LEU A 86 -19.92 -5.72 10.43
N PRO A 87 -21.09 -5.18 10.03
CA PRO A 87 -21.19 -3.77 9.68
C PRO A 87 -20.73 -2.89 10.84
N ARG A 88 -20.03 -1.79 10.52
CA ARG A 88 -19.56 -0.86 11.52
C ARG A 88 -19.56 0.58 11.04
N ILE A 89 -19.60 1.49 11.98
CA ILE A 89 -19.34 2.92 11.77
C ILE A 89 -18.01 3.25 12.43
N ASP A 90 -17.13 3.91 11.70
CA ASP A 90 -15.90 4.48 12.27
C ASP A 90 -16.29 5.84 12.87
N ARG A 91 -16.23 5.99 14.20
CA ARG A 91 -16.44 7.27 14.87
C ARG A 91 -15.09 7.87 15.20
N ALA A 92 -14.90 9.14 14.84
CA ALA A 92 -13.76 9.90 15.31
C ALA A 92 -13.72 9.85 16.84
N ALA A 93 -12.65 9.33 17.42
CA ALA A 93 -12.51 9.31 18.86
C ALA A 93 -12.43 10.75 19.35
N VAL A 94 -13.23 11.09 20.36
CA VAL A 94 -13.03 12.29 21.19
C VAL A 94 -11.58 12.22 21.69
N LYS A 95 -10.82 13.32 21.53
CA LYS A 95 -9.40 13.41 21.95
C LYS A 95 -9.23 12.77 23.33
N SER A 96 -8.55 11.64 23.40
CA SER A 96 -8.13 11.10 24.67
C SER A 96 -7.04 12.03 25.22
N VAL A 97 -7.00 12.20 26.53
CA VAL A 97 -6.04 13.05 27.28
C VAL A 97 -4.58 12.66 27.00
N ARG A 98 -4.31 11.54 26.30
CA ARG A 98 -2.98 11.03 25.95
C ARG A 98 -2.58 11.18 24.48
N GLY A 99 -3.28 11.97 23.68
CA GLY A 99 -2.83 12.36 22.32
C GLY A 99 -2.97 11.30 21.22
N HIS A 100 -3.39 10.08 21.50
CA HIS A 100 -3.67 9.06 20.49
C HIS A 100 -5.13 9.17 20.04
N LYS A 101 -5.34 9.45 18.75
CA LYS A 101 -6.66 9.33 18.12
C LYS A 101 -6.93 7.83 17.87
N ASP A 102 -7.48 7.14 18.86
CA ASP A 102 -8.00 5.80 18.65
C ASP A 102 -9.32 5.92 17.89
N ILE A 103 -9.35 5.42 16.65
CA ILE A 103 -10.61 5.22 15.92
C ILE A 103 -11.36 4.12 16.68
N ARG A 104 -12.45 4.47 17.35
CA ARG A 104 -13.35 3.47 17.94
C ARG A 104 -14.32 3.02 16.87
N ALA A 105 -14.05 1.86 16.28
CA ALA A 105 -15.00 1.17 15.42
C ALA A 105 -16.14 0.64 16.32
N GLN A 106 -17.36 1.06 16.05
CA GLN A 106 -18.55 0.50 16.69
C GLN A 106 -19.25 -0.41 15.70
N SER A 107 -19.18 -1.73 15.93
CA SER A 107 -19.94 -2.69 15.17
C SER A 107 -21.41 -2.66 15.62
N ASP A 108 -22.30 -2.62 14.62
CA ASP A 108 -23.75 -2.75 14.84
C ASP A 108 -24.32 -3.68 13.76
N PRO A 109 -24.78 -4.87 14.15
CA PRO A 109 -25.35 -5.84 13.22
C PRO A 109 -26.55 -5.33 12.42
N MET A 110 -27.27 -4.33 12.96
CA MET A 110 -28.48 -3.80 12.33
C MET A 110 -28.23 -2.70 11.32
N LEU A 111 -26.95 -2.27 11.17
CA LEU A 111 -26.59 -1.27 10.16
C LEU A 111 -26.82 -1.80 8.75
N PRO A 112 -27.42 -0.99 7.86
CA PRO A 112 -27.47 -1.29 6.42
C PRO A 112 -26.07 -1.46 5.84
N VAL A 113 -25.94 -2.35 4.84
CA VAL A 113 -24.64 -2.60 4.18
C VAL A 113 -24.07 -1.31 3.56
N GLU A 114 -24.91 -0.41 3.09
CA GLU A 114 -24.55 0.87 2.49
C GLU A 114 -23.78 1.77 3.47
N GLU A 115 -24.11 1.73 4.77
CA GLU A 115 -23.41 2.50 5.80
C GLU A 115 -21.99 1.92 6.06
N ASP A 116 -21.82 0.61 6.06
CA ASP A 116 -20.46 0.02 6.09
C ASP A 116 -19.65 0.38 4.84
N LEU A 117 -20.30 0.45 3.67
CA LEU A 117 -19.62 0.85 2.44
C LEU A 117 -19.21 2.32 2.45
N ARG A 118 -19.99 3.23 3.08
CA ARG A 118 -19.73 4.67 3.16
C ARG A 118 -18.41 4.99 3.86
N ARG A 119 -18.07 4.26 4.93
CA ARG A 119 -16.85 4.51 5.71
C ARG A 119 -15.55 4.06 4.99
N ARG A 120 -15.65 3.36 3.86
CA ARG A 120 -14.49 2.84 3.13
C ARG A 120 -13.74 3.97 2.41
N ASP A 121 -12.49 3.71 2.08
CA ASP A 121 -11.56 4.69 1.52
C ASP A 121 -11.96 5.19 0.12
N PHE A 122 -12.13 4.27 -0.82
CA PHE A 122 -12.38 4.58 -2.23
C PHE A 122 -13.64 3.89 -2.75
N ARG A 123 -14.36 4.57 -3.65
CA ARG A 123 -15.60 4.04 -4.26
C ARG A 123 -15.40 2.66 -4.88
N CYS A 124 -14.25 2.43 -5.52
CA CYS A 124 -13.92 1.12 -6.09
C CYS A 124 -13.80 -0.01 -5.06
N ASN A 125 -13.66 0.31 -3.76
CA ASN A 125 -13.66 -0.64 -2.65
C ASN A 125 -14.97 -0.64 -1.85
N SER A 126 -15.91 0.27 -2.20
CA SER A 126 -17.19 0.48 -1.51
C SER A 126 -18.31 -0.24 -2.26
N LEU A 127 -18.09 -1.51 -2.52
CA LEU A 127 -18.98 -2.40 -3.28
C LEU A 127 -19.29 -3.63 -2.44
N ALA A 128 -20.52 -4.12 -2.56
CA ALA A 128 -20.93 -5.39 -1.98
C ALA A 128 -21.71 -6.23 -2.99
N TRP A 129 -21.56 -7.55 -2.88
CA TRP A 129 -22.40 -8.52 -3.55
C TRP A 129 -23.17 -9.33 -2.55
N ARG A 130 -24.50 -9.30 -2.59
CA ARG A 130 -25.33 -10.23 -1.82
C ARG A 130 -25.14 -11.62 -2.38
N LEU A 131 -24.77 -12.56 -1.51
CA LEU A 131 -24.41 -13.91 -1.99
C LEU A 131 -25.61 -14.74 -2.42
N SER A 132 -26.79 -14.50 -1.86
CA SER A 132 -28.01 -15.29 -2.16
C SER A 132 -28.46 -15.16 -3.61
N ASP A 133 -28.59 -13.93 -4.11
CA ASP A 133 -29.14 -13.62 -5.43
C ASP A 133 -28.12 -13.00 -6.40
N GLY A 134 -26.90 -12.66 -5.93
CA GLY A 134 -25.88 -12.03 -6.73
C GLY A 134 -26.16 -10.54 -7.01
N ALA A 135 -27.03 -9.88 -6.24
CA ALA A 135 -27.31 -8.46 -6.38
C ALA A 135 -26.07 -7.64 -6.02
N LEU A 136 -25.62 -6.78 -6.96
CA LEU A 136 -24.52 -5.84 -6.74
C LEU A 136 -25.06 -4.57 -6.09
N ILE A 137 -24.51 -4.20 -4.94
CA ILE A 137 -24.79 -2.99 -4.19
C ILE A 137 -23.66 -2.02 -4.43
N ASP A 138 -23.96 -0.91 -5.11
CA ASP A 138 -22.97 0.10 -5.55
C ASP A 138 -23.53 1.52 -5.34
N PRO A 139 -23.70 1.97 -4.09
CA PRO A 139 -24.31 3.28 -3.80
C PRO A 139 -23.41 4.46 -4.17
N PHE A 140 -22.11 4.23 -4.39
CA PHE A 140 -21.11 5.28 -4.64
C PHE A 140 -20.54 5.26 -6.06
N ASN A 141 -21.13 4.49 -6.99
CA ASN A 141 -20.65 4.35 -8.38
C ASN A 141 -19.23 3.76 -8.50
N GLY A 142 -18.84 2.87 -7.60
CA GLY A 142 -17.51 2.23 -7.61
C GLY A 142 -17.26 1.40 -8.87
N ARG A 143 -18.30 0.79 -9.46
CA ARG A 143 -18.21 0.09 -10.75
C ARG A 143 -17.82 1.03 -11.89
N ARG A 144 -18.29 2.28 -11.87
CA ARG A 144 -17.88 3.30 -12.83
C ARG A 144 -16.39 3.61 -12.67
N ASP A 145 -15.93 3.84 -11.44
CA ASP A 145 -14.54 4.17 -11.12
C ASP A 145 -13.58 3.04 -11.53
N ILE A 146 -13.98 1.78 -11.34
CA ILE A 146 -13.22 0.61 -11.81
C ILE A 146 -13.06 0.63 -13.32
N ARG A 147 -14.13 0.94 -14.08
CA ARG A 147 -14.09 0.99 -15.54
C ARG A 147 -13.23 2.16 -16.04
N GLU A 148 -13.34 3.31 -15.40
CA GLU A 148 -12.56 4.52 -15.72
C GLU A 148 -11.12 4.45 -15.19
N LYS A 149 -10.81 3.49 -14.32
CA LYS A 149 -9.53 3.35 -13.64
C LYS A 149 -9.15 4.59 -12.84
N ILE A 150 -10.08 5.12 -12.06
CA ILE A 150 -9.89 6.31 -11.24
C ILE A 150 -10.16 5.96 -9.77
N LEU A 151 -9.34 6.50 -8.86
CA LEU A 151 -9.53 6.43 -7.41
C LEU A 151 -10.25 7.70 -6.95
N ARG A 152 -11.57 7.60 -6.70
CA ARG A 152 -12.37 8.64 -6.05
C ARG A 152 -12.67 8.25 -4.63
N LEU A 153 -12.69 9.23 -3.74
CA LEU A 153 -13.05 9.02 -2.34
C LEU A 153 -14.51 8.58 -2.23
N THR A 154 -14.78 7.65 -1.32
CA THR A 154 -16.17 7.27 -1.00
C THR A 154 -16.88 8.43 -0.34
N ASP A 155 -16.28 8.97 0.71
CA ASP A 155 -16.73 10.16 1.43
C ASP A 155 -15.52 11.08 1.69
N PRO A 156 -15.45 12.26 1.01
CA PRO A 156 -14.37 13.21 1.23
C PRO A 156 -14.27 13.74 2.66
N ALA A 157 -15.40 13.85 3.38
CA ALA A 157 -15.41 14.34 4.76
C ALA A 157 -14.86 13.29 5.73
N ALA A 158 -15.14 12.01 5.49
CA ALA A 158 -14.65 10.91 6.32
C ALA A 158 -13.20 10.50 5.98
N PHE A 159 -12.64 10.91 4.84
CA PHE A 159 -11.30 10.49 4.41
C PHE A 159 -10.20 10.80 5.44
N PRO A 160 -10.16 11.97 6.11
CA PRO A 160 -9.15 12.29 7.11
C PRO A 160 -9.26 11.51 8.43
N GLU A 161 -10.35 10.79 8.67
CA GLU A 161 -10.56 10.01 9.89
C GLU A 161 -9.54 8.88 10.07
N ASP A 162 -9.12 8.22 8.97
CA ASP A 162 -8.00 7.28 8.98
C ASP A 162 -6.85 7.81 8.11
N PRO A 163 -5.80 8.38 8.73
CA PRO A 163 -4.64 8.92 8.00
C PRO A 163 -3.96 7.90 7.07
N LEU A 164 -4.09 6.59 7.34
CA LEU A 164 -3.52 5.56 6.47
C LEU A 164 -4.11 5.57 5.06
N ARG A 165 -5.32 6.11 4.88
CA ARG A 165 -5.95 6.23 3.57
C ARG A 165 -5.11 7.01 2.57
N VAL A 166 -4.24 7.93 3.04
CA VAL A 166 -3.28 8.66 2.19
C VAL A 166 -2.26 7.70 1.58
N LEU A 167 -1.66 6.82 2.38
CA LEU A 167 -0.71 5.82 1.88
C LEU A 167 -1.42 4.77 1.01
N ARG A 168 -2.65 4.39 1.40
CA ARG A 168 -3.49 3.48 0.62
C ARG A 168 -3.84 4.06 -0.75
N ALA A 169 -4.01 5.40 -0.88
CA ALA A 169 -4.20 6.06 -2.19
C ALA A 169 -2.99 5.80 -3.10
N ALA A 170 -1.78 6.05 -2.62
CA ALA A 170 -0.55 5.79 -3.37
C ALA A 170 -0.41 4.30 -3.74
N ARG A 171 -0.68 3.41 -2.79
CA ARG A 171 -0.66 1.97 -3.04
C ARG A 171 -1.68 1.53 -4.09
N PHE A 172 -2.94 1.93 -3.96
CA PHE A 172 -3.97 1.53 -4.93
C PHE A 172 -3.73 2.14 -6.30
N ALA A 173 -3.24 3.38 -6.39
CA ALA A 173 -2.85 3.99 -7.66
C ALA A 173 -1.80 3.14 -8.39
N SER A 174 -0.82 2.61 -7.67
CA SER A 174 0.26 1.81 -8.27
C SER A 174 -0.14 0.35 -8.51
N VAL A 175 -0.77 -0.32 -7.53
CA VAL A 175 -1.13 -1.75 -7.62
C VAL A 175 -2.28 -2.00 -8.59
N LEU A 176 -3.27 -1.10 -8.61
CA LEU A 176 -4.43 -1.22 -9.50
C LEU A 176 -4.18 -0.55 -10.86
N GLU A 177 -3.14 0.27 -10.97
CA GLU A 177 -2.85 1.15 -12.10
C GLU A 177 -3.98 2.14 -12.39
N PHE A 178 -4.60 2.68 -11.31
CA PHE A 178 -5.66 3.68 -11.38
C PHE A 178 -5.09 5.09 -11.20
N ALA A 179 -5.62 6.09 -11.89
CA ALA A 179 -5.31 7.48 -11.64
C ALA A 179 -5.95 7.93 -10.32
N VAL A 180 -5.27 8.75 -9.55
CA VAL A 180 -5.86 9.41 -8.38
C VAL A 180 -6.67 10.61 -8.89
N ASP A 181 -7.93 10.71 -8.45
CA ASP A 181 -8.77 11.87 -8.79
C ASP A 181 -8.14 13.16 -8.24
N PRO A 182 -8.05 14.25 -9.04
CA PRO A 182 -7.43 15.50 -8.60
C PRO A 182 -7.95 16.06 -7.28
N GLU A 183 -9.22 15.82 -6.94
CA GLU A 183 -9.84 16.28 -5.69
C GLU A 183 -9.23 15.60 -4.45
N VAL A 184 -8.57 14.47 -4.59
CA VAL A 184 -7.94 13.73 -3.47
C VAL A 184 -6.73 14.49 -2.94
N TYR A 185 -5.92 15.11 -3.80
CA TYR A 185 -4.65 15.72 -3.39
C TYR A 185 -4.80 16.85 -2.35
N PRO A 186 -5.68 17.86 -2.54
CA PRO A 186 -5.83 18.92 -1.55
C PRO A 186 -6.37 18.42 -0.20
N ILE A 187 -7.14 17.34 -0.19
CA ILE A 187 -7.65 16.72 1.05
C ILE A 187 -6.50 15.95 1.72
N ALA A 188 -5.80 15.09 0.99
CA ALA A 188 -4.73 14.26 1.51
C ALA A 188 -3.58 15.08 2.13
N ARG A 189 -3.19 16.19 1.49
CA ARG A 189 -2.11 17.08 1.97
C ARG A 189 -2.41 17.77 3.31
N LYS A 190 -3.67 17.82 3.73
CA LYS A 190 -4.10 18.38 5.01
C LYS A 190 -4.20 17.35 6.13
N VAL A 191 -4.07 16.06 5.79
CA VAL A 191 -4.15 14.97 6.78
C VAL A 191 -2.88 14.94 7.60
N ASP A 192 -3.03 14.95 8.93
CA ASP A 192 -1.92 14.74 9.86
C ASP A 192 -1.53 13.25 9.89
N LEU A 193 -0.32 12.93 9.43
CA LEU A 193 0.21 11.57 9.37
C LEU A 193 1.04 11.19 10.60
N SER A 194 1.28 12.11 11.54
CA SER A 194 2.17 11.90 12.69
C SER A 194 1.68 10.82 13.67
N GLY A 195 0.37 10.57 13.69
CA GLY A 195 -0.24 9.54 14.53
C GLY A 195 -0.27 8.13 13.95
N LEU A 196 0.28 7.92 12.75
CA LEU A 196 0.32 6.58 12.14
C LEU A 196 1.33 5.68 12.84
N SER A 197 0.97 4.43 13.11
CA SER A 197 1.93 3.45 13.58
C SER A 197 2.94 3.10 12.50
N VAL A 198 4.20 2.93 12.89
CA VAL A 198 5.30 2.66 11.97
C VAL A 198 5.13 1.34 11.23
N GLU A 199 4.48 0.36 11.86
CA GLU A 199 4.19 -0.94 11.28
C GLU A 199 3.18 -0.81 10.11
N ARG A 200 2.13 0.03 10.28
CA ARG A 200 1.16 0.29 9.22
C ARG A 200 1.79 1.06 8.06
N ILE A 201 2.69 2.00 8.34
CA ILE A 201 3.45 2.73 7.31
C ILE A 201 4.33 1.75 6.53
N ALA A 202 5.14 0.95 7.23
CA ALA A 202 6.04 -0.01 6.61
C ALA A 202 5.28 -1.03 5.74
N ASP A 203 4.14 -1.56 6.21
CA ASP A 203 3.30 -2.50 5.47
C ASP A 203 2.78 -1.91 4.14
N GLU A 204 2.30 -0.66 4.14
CA GLU A 204 1.86 -0.01 2.90
C GLU A 204 3.04 0.25 1.93
N LEU A 205 4.22 0.62 2.43
CA LEU A 205 5.43 0.79 1.62
C LEU A 205 5.90 -0.54 1.01
N PHE A 206 5.93 -1.63 1.80
CA PHE A 206 6.22 -2.96 1.28
C PHE A 206 5.24 -3.37 0.18
N LYS A 207 3.94 -3.10 0.37
CA LYS A 207 2.92 -3.40 -0.65
C LYS A 207 3.12 -2.58 -1.93
N ILE A 208 3.52 -1.31 -1.83
CA ILE A 208 3.87 -0.49 -2.99
C ILE A 208 5.04 -1.13 -3.74
N LEU A 209 6.12 -1.44 -3.04
CA LEU A 209 7.34 -2.00 -3.65
C LEU A 209 7.11 -3.40 -4.26
N LEU A 210 6.42 -4.27 -3.52
CA LEU A 210 6.32 -5.68 -3.89
C LEU A 210 5.13 -6.03 -4.78
N ARG A 211 3.97 -5.37 -4.60
CA ARG A 211 2.72 -5.71 -5.30
C ARG A 211 2.46 -4.84 -6.53
N SER A 212 3.11 -3.68 -6.64
CA SER A 212 2.93 -2.81 -7.81
C SER A 212 3.68 -3.37 -9.02
N PRO A 213 3.07 -3.36 -10.23
CA PRO A 213 3.82 -3.61 -11.48
C PRO A 213 4.91 -2.55 -11.72
N ARG A 214 4.68 -1.31 -11.29
CA ARG A 214 5.60 -0.17 -11.37
C ARG A 214 5.60 0.57 -10.04
N PRO A 215 6.49 0.21 -9.11
CA PRO A 215 6.58 0.88 -7.80
C PRO A 215 6.79 2.39 -7.89
N SER A 216 7.51 2.87 -8.93
CA SER A 216 7.73 4.30 -9.19
C SER A 216 6.45 5.12 -9.16
N ARG A 217 5.34 4.55 -9.65
CA ARG A 217 4.05 5.21 -9.65
C ARG A 217 3.51 5.45 -8.23
N GLY A 218 3.66 4.46 -7.34
CA GLY A 218 3.26 4.62 -5.93
C GLY A 218 4.15 5.61 -5.19
N LEU A 219 5.45 5.59 -5.49
CA LEU A 219 6.42 6.53 -4.93
C LEU A 219 6.10 7.97 -5.38
N GLU A 220 5.74 8.16 -6.64
CA GLU A 220 5.31 9.47 -7.16
C GLU A 220 4.02 9.94 -6.50
N GLU A 221 3.06 9.04 -6.30
CA GLU A 221 1.82 9.41 -5.60
C GLU A 221 2.06 9.75 -4.12
N LEU A 222 3.01 9.08 -3.42
CA LEU A 222 3.41 9.49 -2.07
C LEU A 222 3.95 10.93 -2.08
N PHE A 223 4.72 11.32 -3.10
CA PHE A 223 5.20 12.68 -3.26
C PHE A 223 4.04 13.66 -3.49
N ARG A 224 3.17 13.41 -4.46
CA ARG A 224 2.04 14.28 -4.83
C ARG A 224 1.03 14.45 -3.70
N LEU A 225 0.79 13.40 -2.92
CA LEU A 225 -0.11 13.39 -1.75
C LEU A 225 0.52 14.06 -0.51
N GLY A 226 1.82 14.42 -0.55
CA GLY A 226 2.53 15.02 0.58
C GLY A 226 3.07 14.02 1.60
N ALA A 227 2.78 12.73 1.45
CA ALA A 227 3.19 11.69 2.39
C ALA A 227 4.71 11.44 2.37
N LEU A 228 5.37 11.58 1.21
CA LEU A 228 6.81 11.41 1.10
C LEU A 228 7.56 12.39 2.01
N ARG A 229 7.18 13.68 1.98
CA ARG A 229 7.78 14.71 2.84
C ARG A 229 7.55 14.46 4.32
N ALA A 230 6.34 14.02 4.68
CA ALA A 230 5.96 13.83 6.08
C ALA A 230 6.60 12.59 6.71
N LEU A 231 6.71 11.49 5.97
CA LEU A 231 7.09 10.18 6.50
C LEU A 231 8.53 9.77 6.14
N LEU A 232 9.03 10.21 4.98
CA LEU A 232 10.34 9.87 4.43
C LEU A 232 11.06 11.13 3.93
N PRO A 233 11.35 12.12 4.83
CA PRO A 233 12.00 13.37 4.45
C PRO A 233 13.36 13.14 3.80
N GLU A 234 14.03 12.02 4.12
CA GLU A 234 15.29 11.61 3.53
C GLU A 234 15.17 11.35 2.01
N LEU A 235 14.09 10.70 1.60
CA LEU A 235 13.80 10.47 0.18
C LEU A 235 13.19 11.72 -0.47
N TYR A 236 12.43 12.52 0.27
CA TYR A 236 11.94 13.79 -0.24
C TYR A 236 13.08 14.73 -0.60
N ALA A 237 14.20 14.75 0.14
CA ALA A 237 15.36 15.55 -0.17
C ALA A 237 15.93 15.26 -1.58
N LEU A 238 15.79 14.02 -2.08
CA LEU A 238 16.25 13.63 -3.42
C LEU A 238 15.50 14.33 -4.56
N THR A 239 14.30 14.86 -4.29
CA THR A 239 13.55 15.66 -5.28
C THR A 239 14.16 17.03 -5.53
N LEU A 240 15.07 17.47 -4.65
CA LEU A 240 15.75 18.78 -4.69
C LEU A 240 17.22 18.67 -5.17
N VAL A 241 17.74 17.46 -5.33
CA VAL A 241 19.13 17.21 -5.74
C VAL A 241 19.19 16.99 -7.24
N ILE A 242 19.90 17.87 -7.94
CA ILE A 242 20.12 17.77 -9.39
C ILE A 242 21.37 16.93 -9.67
N GLN A 243 21.33 16.14 -10.73
CA GLN A 243 22.42 15.29 -11.21
C GLN A 243 22.95 15.75 -12.58
N ASP A 244 24.10 15.21 -12.97
CA ASP A 244 24.65 15.42 -14.32
C ASP A 244 23.78 14.69 -15.34
N SER A 245 23.19 15.44 -16.28
CA SER A 245 22.28 14.93 -17.32
C SER A 245 22.95 13.97 -18.32
N VAL A 246 24.28 13.99 -18.41
CA VAL A 246 25.04 13.08 -19.29
C VAL A 246 24.98 11.66 -18.74
N PHE A 247 25.10 11.49 -17.43
CA PHE A 247 25.07 10.17 -16.77
C PHE A 247 23.68 9.77 -16.31
N HIS A 248 22.79 10.75 -16.07
CA HIS A 248 21.43 10.56 -15.57
C HIS A 248 20.44 11.35 -16.44
N PRO A 249 20.08 10.82 -17.64
CA PRO A 249 19.21 11.50 -18.60
C PRO A 249 17.74 11.55 -18.19
N GLU A 250 17.34 10.75 -17.19
CA GLU A 250 15.98 10.69 -16.67
C GLU A 250 15.56 12.02 -16.03
N LYS A 251 14.28 12.37 -16.23
CA LYS A 251 13.70 13.63 -15.75
C LYS A 251 12.50 13.38 -14.85
N ASP A 252 12.30 14.30 -13.92
CA ASP A 252 11.04 14.40 -13.17
C ASP A 252 9.93 15.04 -14.04
N ASP A 253 8.72 15.16 -13.46
CA ASP A 253 7.56 15.74 -14.16
C ASP A 253 7.73 17.23 -14.51
N PHE A 254 8.75 17.90 -13.95
CA PHE A 254 9.09 19.30 -14.23
C PHE A 254 10.23 19.45 -15.24
N GLY A 255 10.76 18.33 -15.73
CA GLY A 255 11.85 18.30 -16.70
C GLY A 255 13.25 18.38 -16.09
N HIS A 256 13.41 18.28 -14.77
CA HIS A 256 14.69 18.33 -14.07
C HIS A 256 15.29 16.92 -13.91
N HIS A 257 16.63 16.85 -14.03
CA HIS A 257 17.40 15.63 -13.80
C HIS A 257 17.67 15.45 -12.30
N THR A 258 16.66 15.04 -11.54
CA THR A 258 16.76 14.86 -10.08
C THR A 258 17.20 13.46 -9.70
N VAL A 259 17.85 13.32 -8.52
CA VAL A 259 18.15 12.00 -7.94
C VAL A 259 16.86 11.20 -7.72
N TRP A 260 15.75 11.87 -7.42
CA TRP A 260 14.44 11.22 -7.29
C TRP A 260 13.95 10.57 -8.57
N ALA A 261 14.11 11.24 -9.73
CA ALA A 261 13.75 10.66 -11.02
C ALA A 261 14.55 9.38 -11.29
N HIS A 262 15.87 9.41 -11.05
CA HIS A 262 16.75 8.26 -11.13
C HIS A 262 16.33 7.13 -10.18
N THR A 263 16.10 7.45 -8.91
CA THR A 263 15.68 6.48 -7.88
C THR A 263 14.40 5.75 -8.28
N LYS A 264 13.39 6.47 -8.77
CA LYS A 264 12.14 5.86 -9.25
C LYS A 264 12.39 4.86 -10.38
N LEU A 265 13.20 5.25 -11.36
CA LEU A 265 13.56 4.37 -12.49
C LEU A 265 14.33 3.14 -12.00
N THR A 266 15.29 3.31 -11.10
CA THR A 266 16.09 2.22 -10.53
C THR A 266 15.22 1.20 -9.80
N VAL A 267 14.24 1.65 -9.02
CA VAL A 267 13.30 0.73 -8.34
C VAL A 267 12.47 -0.08 -9.33
N ASP A 268 11.96 0.54 -10.41
CA ASP A 268 11.22 -0.17 -11.45
C ASP A 268 12.11 -1.18 -12.21
N GLN A 269 13.36 -0.83 -12.47
CA GLN A 269 14.33 -1.73 -13.09
C GLN A 269 14.67 -2.91 -12.19
N ALA A 270 14.93 -2.65 -10.90
CA ALA A 270 15.21 -3.68 -9.91
C ALA A 270 14.05 -4.67 -9.80
N LYS A 271 12.80 -4.16 -9.77
CA LYS A 271 11.58 -4.98 -9.76
C LYS A 271 11.51 -5.89 -10.98
N ARG A 272 11.67 -5.32 -12.18
CA ARG A 272 11.61 -6.04 -13.45
C ARG A 272 12.72 -7.08 -13.57
N LEU A 273 13.95 -6.75 -13.18
CA LEU A 273 15.07 -7.69 -13.19
C LEU A 273 14.88 -8.82 -12.21
N ALA A 274 14.38 -8.55 -11.00
CA ALA A 274 14.07 -9.57 -10.01
C ALA A 274 13.04 -10.59 -10.52
N GLU A 275 12.04 -10.13 -11.28
CA GLU A 275 11.05 -11.00 -11.91
C GLU A 275 11.62 -11.77 -13.11
N LYS A 276 12.37 -11.08 -13.99
CA LYS A 276 12.97 -11.69 -15.20
C LYS A 276 14.00 -12.78 -14.86
N LEU A 277 14.79 -12.56 -13.80
CA LEU A 277 15.83 -13.48 -13.34
C LEU A 277 15.32 -14.51 -12.32
N ASP A 278 14.03 -14.52 -12.05
CA ASP A 278 13.37 -15.34 -11.03
C ASP A 278 14.12 -15.31 -9.68
N LEU A 279 14.49 -14.10 -9.25
CA LEU A 279 15.17 -13.93 -7.97
C LEU A 279 14.32 -14.50 -6.84
N ASP A 280 14.97 -15.19 -5.92
CA ASP A 280 14.36 -15.73 -4.71
C ASP A 280 13.38 -14.71 -4.08
N PRO A 281 12.09 -15.06 -3.94
CA PRO A 281 11.07 -14.18 -3.36
C PRO A 281 11.47 -13.60 -2.01
N ALA A 282 12.25 -14.34 -1.20
CA ALA A 282 12.73 -13.89 0.09
C ALA A 282 13.75 -12.72 0.00
N LYS A 283 14.46 -12.59 -1.12
CA LYS A 283 15.48 -11.54 -1.36
C LYS A 283 14.91 -10.30 -2.06
N ARG A 284 13.76 -10.43 -2.73
CA ARG A 284 13.13 -9.31 -3.47
C ARG A 284 12.85 -8.08 -2.61
N PRO A 285 12.35 -8.21 -1.35
CA PRO A 285 12.13 -7.06 -0.49
C PRO A 285 13.40 -6.25 -0.24
N ALA A 286 14.50 -6.92 0.12
CA ALA A 286 15.77 -6.27 0.39
C ALA A 286 16.34 -5.56 -0.85
N LEU A 287 16.23 -6.18 -2.04
CA LEU A 287 16.66 -5.57 -3.29
C LEU A 287 15.88 -4.27 -3.59
N LEU A 288 14.55 -4.27 -3.40
CA LEU A 288 13.73 -3.10 -3.71
C LEU A 288 13.94 -1.96 -2.71
N TRP A 289 14.14 -2.28 -1.42
CA TRP A 289 14.54 -1.30 -0.42
C TRP A 289 15.95 -0.75 -0.70
N ALA A 290 16.89 -1.59 -1.12
CA ALA A 290 18.21 -1.13 -1.53
C ALA A 290 18.14 -0.21 -2.75
N ALA A 291 17.37 -0.57 -3.78
CA ALA A 291 17.16 0.27 -4.95
C ALA A 291 16.51 1.62 -4.60
N LEU A 292 15.62 1.66 -3.59
CA LEU A 292 14.99 2.89 -3.14
C LEU A 292 15.98 3.82 -2.40
N PHE A 293 17.00 3.27 -1.73
CA PHE A 293 17.91 4.04 -0.89
C PHE A 293 19.35 4.11 -1.43
N HIS A 294 19.68 3.48 -2.58
CA HIS A 294 21.06 3.37 -3.07
C HIS A 294 21.74 4.74 -3.20
N ASP A 295 21.01 5.73 -3.66
CA ASP A 295 21.48 7.10 -3.88
C ASP A 295 21.02 8.08 -2.80
N ALA A 296 20.43 7.62 -1.71
CA ALA A 296 19.89 8.51 -0.67
C ALA A 296 20.97 9.43 -0.05
N GLY A 297 22.22 8.96 0.03
CA GLY A 297 23.34 9.75 0.52
C GLY A 297 23.70 10.96 -0.37
N LYS A 298 23.26 11.01 -1.62
CA LYS A 298 23.46 12.15 -2.50
C LYS A 298 22.83 13.43 -1.95
N ALA A 299 21.81 13.34 -1.13
CA ALA A 299 21.21 14.50 -0.46
C ALA A 299 22.22 15.23 0.46
N GLU A 300 23.17 14.52 1.05
CA GLU A 300 24.16 15.06 1.97
C GLU A 300 25.53 15.31 1.30
N THR A 301 25.85 14.61 0.20
CA THR A 301 27.20 14.60 -0.38
C THR A 301 27.30 15.31 -1.71
N THR A 302 26.18 15.66 -2.36
CA THR A 302 26.22 16.33 -3.68
C THR A 302 26.70 17.79 -3.56
N HIS A 303 27.71 18.12 -4.33
CA HIS A 303 28.21 19.47 -4.46
C HIS A 303 28.79 19.71 -5.87
N TRP A 304 29.00 21.01 -6.22
CA TRP A 304 29.64 21.39 -7.44
C TRP A 304 31.18 21.46 -7.24
N GLU A 305 31.92 20.87 -8.17
CA GLU A 305 33.37 20.84 -8.14
C GLU A 305 33.92 21.11 -9.54
N TYR A 306 35.01 21.87 -9.61
CA TYR A 306 35.68 22.09 -10.88
C TYR A 306 36.61 20.90 -11.21
N LYS A 307 36.22 20.12 -12.24
CA LYS A 307 36.94 18.94 -12.70
C LYS A 307 37.16 18.98 -14.21
N ARG A 308 38.38 18.68 -14.67
CA ARG A 308 38.70 18.54 -16.10
C ARG A 308 38.22 19.70 -16.96
N GLY A 309 38.42 20.94 -16.48
CA GLY A 309 38.11 22.14 -17.24
C GLY A 309 36.64 22.59 -17.21
N ARG A 310 35.78 21.94 -16.43
CA ARG A 310 34.37 22.31 -16.28
C ARG A 310 33.86 22.15 -14.86
N MET A 311 32.78 22.85 -14.54
CA MET A 311 32.01 22.56 -13.33
C MET A 311 31.25 21.25 -13.51
N ALA A 312 31.40 20.36 -12.55
CA ALA A 312 30.73 19.07 -12.53
C ALA A 312 30.05 18.84 -11.18
N VAL A 313 28.92 18.12 -11.21
CA VAL A 313 28.26 17.66 -10.01
C VAL A 313 28.95 16.38 -9.54
N THR A 314 29.29 16.31 -8.27
CA THR A 314 29.92 15.12 -7.66
C THR A 314 29.22 14.76 -6.36
N SER A 315 29.22 13.48 -6.01
CA SER A 315 28.57 12.95 -4.81
C SER A 315 29.45 11.86 -4.17
N ALA A 316 30.76 12.13 -4.04
CA ALA A 316 31.68 11.16 -3.47
C ALA A 316 31.26 10.72 -2.06
N GLY A 317 31.33 9.41 -1.78
CA GLY A 317 30.97 8.83 -0.49
C GLY A 317 29.45 8.72 -0.22
N HIS A 318 28.60 8.92 -1.23
CA HIS A 318 27.15 8.81 -1.07
C HIS A 318 26.69 7.40 -0.72
N ASP A 319 27.43 6.37 -1.07
CA ASP A 319 27.19 4.97 -0.69
C ASP A 319 27.24 4.77 0.83
N THR A 320 28.30 5.26 1.47
CA THR A 320 28.48 5.20 2.93
C THR A 320 27.49 6.12 3.67
N ALA A 321 27.25 7.34 3.15
CA ALA A 321 26.24 8.25 3.70
C ALA A 321 24.82 7.66 3.55
N GLY A 322 24.52 7.06 2.40
CA GLY A 322 23.26 6.39 2.10
C GLY A 322 22.98 5.19 2.99
N GLU A 323 23.99 4.35 3.28
CA GLU A 323 23.86 3.24 4.22
C GLU A 323 23.44 3.74 5.62
N LYS A 324 24.14 4.77 6.14
CA LYS A 324 23.82 5.37 7.45
C LYS A 324 22.42 5.97 7.49
N LEU A 325 22.01 6.63 6.41
CA LEU A 325 20.69 7.23 6.29
C LEU A 325 19.60 6.15 6.21
N ALA A 326 19.79 5.12 5.39
CA ALA A 326 18.88 3.99 5.29
C ALA A 326 18.73 3.26 6.64
N LEU A 327 19.82 3.06 7.38
CA LEU A 327 19.79 2.47 8.71
C LEU A 327 18.88 3.25 9.66
N ARG A 328 19.02 4.59 9.72
CA ARG A 328 18.14 5.45 10.56
C ARG A 328 16.66 5.30 10.19
N VAL A 329 16.35 5.23 8.89
CA VAL A 329 14.96 5.05 8.41
C VAL A 329 14.43 3.65 8.75
N PHE A 330 15.25 2.61 8.56
CA PHE A 330 14.85 1.23 8.85
C PHE A 330 14.60 1.05 10.35
N ASP A 331 15.42 1.63 11.21
CA ASP A 331 15.21 1.61 12.67
C ASP A 331 13.95 2.37 13.05
N ARG A 332 13.73 3.57 12.50
CA ARG A 332 12.55 4.39 12.76
C ARG A 332 11.26 3.69 12.33
N LEU A 333 11.25 3.02 11.17
CA LEU A 333 10.09 2.31 10.63
C LEU A 333 10.03 0.85 11.04
N LYS A 334 10.96 0.36 11.88
CA LYS A 334 11.09 -1.03 12.32
C LYS A 334 11.15 -2.02 11.16
N ILE A 335 11.86 -1.66 10.10
CA ILE A 335 12.07 -2.51 8.94
C ILE A 335 13.23 -3.45 9.23
N HIS A 336 12.93 -4.68 9.66
CA HIS A 336 13.93 -5.71 9.95
C HIS A 336 13.79 -6.87 8.97
N ALA A 337 12.58 -7.40 8.84
CA ALA A 337 12.28 -8.57 8.03
C ALA A 337 10.91 -8.42 7.33
N TRP A 338 10.70 -9.22 6.30
CA TRP A 338 9.40 -9.38 5.63
C TRP A 338 9.12 -10.85 5.41
N ASN A 339 7.99 -11.35 5.93
CA ASN A 339 7.62 -12.78 5.88
C ASN A 339 8.74 -13.71 6.35
N GLY A 340 9.47 -13.33 7.41
CA GLY A 340 10.54 -14.11 8.00
C GLY A 340 11.91 -13.98 7.31
N ALA A 341 11.99 -13.30 6.15
CA ALA A 341 13.26 -13.06 5.45
C ALA A 341 13.92 -11.75 5.93
N ASP A 342 15.24 -11.76 6.10
CA ASP A 342 15.99 -10.54 6.39
C ASP A 342 15.89 -9.52 5.25
N VAL A 343 15.53 -8.30 5.61
CA VAL A 343 15.47 -7.17 4.67
C VAL A 343 16.55 -6.15 5.00
N ARG A 344 16.72 -5.82 6.27
CA ARG A 344 17.56 -4.72 6.74
C ARG A 344 19.02 -4.92 6.36
N ASP A 345 19.62 -5.99 6.85
CA ASP A 345 21.06 -6.20 6.72
C ASP A 345 21.48 -6.45 5.28
N LEU A 346 20.63 -7.16 4.52
CA LEU A 346 20.85 -7.37 3.10
C LEU A 346 20.72 -6.08 2.31
N ALA A 347 19.70 -5.26 2.56
CA ALA A 347 19.53 -3.97 1.87
C ALA A 347 20.67 -3.01 2.17
N LEU A 348 21.12 -2.88 3.42
CA LEU A 348 22.25 -2.04 3.81
C LEU A 348 23.54 -2.44 3.10
N ARG A 349 23.83 -3.75 3.02
CA ARG A 349 24.98 -4.24 2.25
C ARG A 349 24.90 -3.90 0.79
N LEU A 350 23.73 -4.04 0.16
CA LEU A 350 23.51 -3.69 -1.24
C LEU A 350 23.70 -2.19 -1.49
N ILE A 351 23.20 -1.33 -0.60
CA ILE A 351 23.36 0.13 -0.67
C ILE A 351 24.85 0.48 -0.62
N ARG A 352 25.59 -0.06 0.34
CA ARG A 352 27.01 0.23 0.51
C ARG A 352 27.86 -0.22 -0.67
N THR A 353 27.47 -1.25 -1.39
CA THR A 353 28.28 -1.90 -2.43
C THR A 353 27.76 -1.71 -3.85
N HIS A 354 26.77 -0.84 -4.06
CA HIS A 354 26.09 -0.76 -5.36
C HIS A 354 27.01 -0.30 -6.52
N HIS A 355 28.08 0.45 -6.23
CA HIS A 355 29.09 0.84 -7.24
C HIS A 355 30.13 -0.23 -7.55
N ARG A 356 30.27 -1.24 -6.70
CA ARG A 356 31.38 -2.21 -6.78
C ARG A 356 31.41 -2.98 -8.09
N ALA A 357 30.25 -3.28 -8.68
CA ALA A 357 30.18 -3.94 -9.98
C ALA A 357 30.77 -3.08 -11.12
N ALA A 358 30.47 -1.79 -11.12
CA ALA A 358 31.03 -0.85 -12.10
C ALA A 358 32.53 -0.61 -11.90
N GLU A 359 33.00 -0.54 -10.65
CA GLU A 359 34.42 -0.43 -10.33
C GLU A 359 35.21 -1.66 -10.79
N LEU A 360 34.69 -2.87 -10.53
CA LEU A 360 35.34 -4.11 -10.98
C LEU A 360 35.37 -4.19 -12.51
N TRP A 361 34.30 -3.80 -13.19
CA TRP A 361 34.27 -3.76 -14.64
C TRP A 361 35.30 -2.80 -15.24
N ASN A 362 35.39 -1.58 -14.69
CA ASN A 362 36.32 -0.55 -15.15
C ASN A 362 37.81 -0.87 -14.86
N ASN A 363 38.08 -1.70 -13.85
CA ASN A 363 39.43 -2.09 -13.46
C ASN A 363 39.96 -3.36 -14.18
N HIS A 364 39.08 -4.12 -14.80
CA HIS A 364 39.40 -5.41 -15.46
C HIS A 364 38.93 -5.53 -16.92
N GLY A 365 38.33 -4.48 -17.47
CA GLY A 365 37.95 -4.33 -18.88
C GLY A 365 38.92 -3.38 -19.59
#